data_2d7f9314f550f73f58814956d1ae0f89
#
_entry.id   2d7f9314f550f73f58814956d1ae0f89
#
_cell.length_a   1.000
_cell.length_b   1.000
_cell.length_c   1.000
_cell.angle_alpha   90.00
_cell.angle_beta   90.00
_cell.angle_gamma   90.00
#
_symmetry.space_group_name_H-M   'P 1'
#
loop_
_entity.id
_entity.type
_entity.pdbx_description
1 polymer ?
#
loop_
_entity_poly.entity_id
_entity_poly.type
_entity_poly.pdbx_seq_one_letter_code
_entity_poly.pdbx_strand_id
1 'polypeptide(L)'
;MRKVMEVNFFAAVELTRLFLSALKQSEAPVVCNIASVLGHTAMPLKTEYCASKFAMHGFSDALRIELAAEGIDVALVSPSTTRSEFFASVLSGASQQPKGMPADKVATLAVKAIRKGKREVLLSWGGRCLVAADRLLPSTLSRILARWYARQSALKARG
;
A
#
# COMPACT_ATOMS: atom_id res chain seq x y z
N MET A 1 8.98 -12.19 7.52
CA MET A 1 7.61 -11.75 7.84
C MET A 1 7.56 -10.80 9.02
N ARG A 2 8.00 -11.15 10.27
CA ARG A 2 7.94 -10.25 11.44
C ARG A 2 8.52 -8.85 11.15
N LYS A 3 9.77 -8.77 10.65
CA LYS A 3 10.41 -7.48 10.31
C LYS A 3 9.63 -6.64 9.28
N VAL A 4 8.98 -7.28 8.32
CA VAL A 4 8.13 -6.58 7.33
C VAL A 4 6.88 -6.00 8.00
N MET A 5 6.24 -6.76 8.88
CA MET A 5 5.10 -6.27 9.67
C MET A 5 5.50 -5.14 10.61
N GLU A 6 6.64 -5.29 11.29
CA GLU A 6 7.15 -4.28 12.21
C GLU A 6 7.30 -2.91 11.53
N VAL A 7 7.97 -2.89 10.38
CA VAL A 7 8.23 -1.64 9.66
C VAL A 7 7.01 -1.11 8.91
N ASN A 8 6.26 -1.99 8.22
CA ASN A 8 5.20 -1.55 7.32
C ASN A 8 3.85 -1.33 8.02
N PHE A 9 3.67 -1.87 9.23
CA PHE A 9 2.40 -1.83 9.93
C PHE A 9 2.54 -1.34 11.37
N PHE A 10 3.24 -2.06 12.24
CA PHE A 10 3.29 -1.72 13.68
C PHE A 10 3.89 -0.35 13.95
N ALA A 11 4.93 0.05 13.23
CA ALA A 11 5.52 1.39 13.36
C ALA A 11 4.50 2.50 13.08
N ALA A 12 3.65 2.34 12.06
CA ALA A 12 2.61 3.34 11.75
C ALA A 12 1.48 3.36 12.79
N VAL A 13 1.10 2.19 13.32
CA VAL A 13 0.13 2.08 14.42
C VAL A 13 0.65 2.81 15.66
N GLU A 14 1.91 2.55 16.05
CA GLU A 14 2.54 3.20 17.20
C GLU A 14 2.67 4.71 17.01
N LEU A 15 3.12 5.17 15.84
CA LEU A 15 3.18 6.60 15.54
C LEU A 15 1.80 7.24 15.66
N THR A 16 0.76 6.63 15.11
CA THR A 16 -0.60 7.15 15.22
C THR A 16 -1.03 7.26 16.67
N ARG A 17 -0.77 6.24 17.49
CA ARG A 17 -1.09 6.23 18.93
C ARG A 17 -0.35 7.33 19.69
N LEU A 18 0.93 7.51 19.43
CA LEU A 18 1.76 8.51 20.11
C LEU A 18 1.36 9.94 19.75
N PHE A 19 0.96 10.17 18.51
CA PHE A 19 0.56 11.52 18.05
C PHE A 19 -0.92 11.84 18.27
N LEU A 20 -1.73 10.90 18.76
CA LEU A 20 -3.18 11.07 18.87
C LEU A 20 -3.59 12.30 19.68
N SER A 21 -2.95 12.57 20.82
CA SER A 21 -3.26 13.76 21.64
C SER A 21 -2.92 15.07 20.91
N ALA A 22 -1.83 15.10 20.15
CA ALA A 22 -1.46 16.26 19.35
C ALA A 22 -2.42 16.46 18.17
N LEU A 23 -2.85 15.38 17.54
CA LEU A 23 -3.85 15.43 16.47
C LEU A 23 -5.17 16.00 16.96
N LYS A 24 -5.65 15.62 18.14
CA LYS A 24 -6.87 16.17 18.77
C LYS A 24 -6.81 17.68 19.03
N GLN A 25 -5.64 18.26 19.15
CA GLN A 25 -5.42 19.69 19.39
C GLN A 25 -5.16 20.49 18.10
N SER A 26 -5.08 19.81 16.94
CA SER A 26 -4.81 20.44 15.66
C SER A 26 -6.09 20.97 15.02
N GLU A 27 -6.00 22.10 14.29
CA GLU A 27 -7.14 22.68 13.57
C GLU A 27 -7.61 21.82 12.38
N ALA A 28 -6.70 21.07 11.74
CA ALA A 28 -7.01 20.24 10.58
C ALA A 28 -6.24 18.91 10.66
N PRO A 29 -6.57 18.04 11.63
CA PRO A 29 -5.80 16.83 11.87
C PRO A 29 -6.04 15.77 10.80
N VAL A 30 -4.96 15.22 10.26
CA VAL A 30 -5.01 14.15 9.25
C VAL A 30 -3.97 13.07 9.54
N VAL A 31 -4.40 11.83 9.61
CA VAL A 31 -3.52 10.66 9.52
C VAL A 31 -3.47 10.20 8.08
N CYS A 32 -2.29 10.23 7.45
CA CYS A 32 -2.12 9.75 6.09
C CYS A 32 -1.24 8.50 6.04
N ASN A 33 -1.86 7.35 5.79
CA ASN A 33 -1.15 6.08 5.66
C ASN A 33 -0.79 5.79 4.21
N ILE A 34 0.50 5.47 3.98
CA ILE A 34 0.99 5.04 2.66
C ILE A 34 0.95 3.52 2.58
N ALA A 35 -0.08 3.01 1.93
CA ALA A 35 -0.26 1.59 1.67
C ALA A 35 0.39 1.16 0.33
N SER A 36 -0.34 0.42 -0.47
CA SER A 36 0.02 -0.03 -1.82
C SER A 36 -1.24 -0.54 -2.53
N VAL A 37 -1.22 -0.60 -3.86
CA VAL A 37 -2.17 -1.40 -4.63
C VAL A 37 -2.21 -2.85 -4.13
N LEU A 38 -1.07 -3.37 -3.64
CA LEU A 38 -0.97 -4.70 -3.03
C LEU A 38 -1.50 -4.79 -1.59
N GLY A 39 -2.15 -3.75 -1.09
CA GLY A 39 -3.01 -3.76 0.09
C GLY A 39 -4.50 -3.97 -0.26
N HIS A 40 -4.83 -4.09 -1.55
CA HIS A 40 -6.18 -4.32 -2.07
C HIS A 40 -6.28 -5.62 -2.87
N THR A 41 -5.18 -6.09 -3.45
CA THR A 41 -5.08 -7.33 -4.23
C THR A 41 -3.75 -8.01 -3.95
N ALA A 42 -3.74 -9.35 -3.95
CA ALA A 42 -2.53 -10.12 -3.66
C ALA A 42 -1.73 -10.41 -4.94
N MET A 43 -0.41 -10.55 -4.77
CA MET A 43 0.50 -10.89 -5.86
C MET A 43 1.44 -12.02 -5.41
N PRO A 44 1.63 -13.08 -6.21
CA PRO A 44 2.61 -14.12 -5.92
C PRO A 44 4.02 -13.54 -5.70
N LEU A 45 4.84 -14.21 -4.92
CA LEU A 45 6.21 -13.79 -4.54
C LEU A 45 6.29 -12.53 -3.67
N LYS A 46 5.14 -11.99 -3.22
CA LYS A 46 5.07 -10.79 -2.36
C LYS A 46 4.15 -11.01 -1.16
N THR A 47 4.01 -12.23 -0.70
CA THR A 47 3.04 -12.64 0.33
C THR A 47 3.16 -11.82 1.61
N GLU A 48 4.37 -11.66 2.14
CA GLU A 48 4.61 -10.91 3.38
C GLU A 48 4.33 -9.41 3.23
N TYR A 49 4.71 -8.84 2.09
CA TYR A 49 4.45 -7.45 1.76
C TYR A 49 2.94 -7.22 1.59
N CYS A 50 2.25 -8.07 0.83
CA CYS A 50 0.79 -8.00 0.68
C CYS A 50 0.12 -8.05 2.04
N ALA A 51 0.45 -9.04 2.88
CA ALA A 51 -0.11 -9.16 4.22
C ALA A 51 0.03 -7.88 5.04
N SER A 52 1.23 -7.25 5.02
CA SER A 52 1.46 -5.99 5.74
C SER A 52 0.65 -4.82 5.19
N LYS A 53 0.44 -4.76 3.88
CA LYS A 53 -0.31 -3.67 3.25
C LYS A 53 -1.83 -3.87 3.33
N PHE A 54 -2.32 -5.11 3.38
CA PHE A 54 -3.71 -5.41 3.74
C PHE A 54 -4.00 -5.06 5.20
N ALA A 55 -3.08 -5.36 6.12
CA ALA A 55 -3.20 -4.94 7.53
C ALA A 55 -3.30 -3.42 7.65
N MET A 56 -2.46 -2.66 6.91
CA MET A 56 -2.51 -1.20 6.87
C MET A 56 -3.83 -0.67 6.30
N HIS A 57 -4.38 -1.33 5.28
CA HIS A 57 -5.67 -0.96 4.69
C HIS A 57 -6.80 -1.12 5.72
N GLY A 58 -6.95 -2.32 6.30
CA GLY A 58 -7.98 -2.58 7.31
C GLY A 58 -7.85 -1.69 8.53
N PHE A 59 -6.62 -1.46 9.02
CA PHE A 59 -6.34 -0.51 10.09
C PHE A 59 -6.81 0.90 9.75
N SER A 60 -6.50 1.40 8.55
CA SER A 60 -6.90 2.75 8.13
C SER A 60 -8.41 2.91 8.02
N ASP A 61 -9.11 1.87 7.57
CA ASP A 61 -10.58 1.90 7.48
C ASP A 61 -11.25 1.90 8.85
N ALA A 62 -10.79 1.07 9.78
CA ALA A 62 -11.28 1.04 11.15
C ALA A 62 -10.98 2.37 11.87
N LEU A 63 -9.73 2.82 11.79
CA LEU A 63 -9.27 4.06 12.41
C LEU A 63 -10.08 5.29 11.95
N ARG A 64 -10.44 5.31 10.67
CA ARG A 64 -11.26 6.40 10.09
C ARG A 64 -12.64 6.49 10.75
N ILE A 65 -13.22 5.33 11.04
CA ILE A 65 -14.53 5.26 11.71
C ILE A 65 -14.40 5.70 13.18
N GLU A 66 -13.37 5.21 13.85
CA GLU A 66 -13.12 5.51 15.27
C GLU A 66 -12.82 7.00 15.51
N LEU A 67 -12.02 7.61 14.63
CA LEU A 67 -11.58 9.00 14.78
C LEU A 67 -12.54 10.04 14.17
N ALA A 68 -13.59 9.61 13.47
CA ALA A 68 -14.57 10.51 12.86
C ALA A 68 -15.26 11.42 13.88
N ALA A 69 -15.61 10.88 15.07
CA ALA A 69 -16.24 11.65 16.15
C ALA A 69 -15.30 12.70 16.75
N GLU A 70 -13.98 12.57 16.55
CA GLU A 70 -12.96 13.49 17.03
C GLU A 70 -12.51 14.49 15.96
N GLY A 71 -13.15 14.47 14.78
CA GLY A 71 -12.83 15.36 13.67
C GLY A 71 -11.46 15.10 13.02
N ILE A 72 -10.88 13.92 13.23
CA ILE A 72 -9.57 13.54 12.65
C ILE A 72 -9.78 12.76 11.36
N ASP A 73 -9.32 13.32 10.25
CA ASP A 73 -9.37 12.65 8.96
C ASP A 73 -8.32 11.53 8.84
N VAL A 74 -8.70 10.43 8.18
CA VAL A 74 -7.77 9.33 7.86
C VAL A 74 -7.77 9.07 6.37
N ALA A 75 -6.63 9.36 5.73
CA ALA A 75 -6.40 9.14 4.31
C ALA A 75 -5.53 7.91 4.07
N LEU A 76 -5.91 7.09 3.08
CA LEU A 76 -5.13 5.96 2.60
C LEU A 76 -4.65 6.23 1.18
N VAL A 77 -3.33 6.27 0.98
CA VAL A 77 -2.73 6.46 -0.34
C VAL A 77 -2.08 5.15 -0.77
N SER A 78 -2.52 4.64 -1.92
CA SER A 78 -2.10 3.33 -2.45
C SER A 78 -1.36 3.50 -3.78
N PRO A 79 -0.02 3.69 -3.75
CA PRO A 79 0.80 3.69 -4.94
C PRO A 79 0.87 2.29 -5.56
N SER A 80 1.13 2.24 -6.87
CA SER A 80 1.66 1.05 -7.53
C SER A 80 3.20 0.99 -7.36
N THR A 81 3.92 0.37 -8.27
CA THR A 81 5.38 0.35 -8.23
C THR A 81 5.93 1.77 -8.20
N THR A 82 6.72 2.08 -7.18
CA THR A 82 7.37 3.38 -6.98
C THR A 82 8.88 3.21 -7.10
N ARG A 83 9.55 4.11 -7.80
CA ARG A 83 11.01 4.17 -7.82
C ARG A 83 11.47 4.83 -6.50
N SER A 84 12.07 4.04 -5.63
CA SER A 84 12.59 4.50 -4.34
C SER A 84 13.75 3.63 -3.89
N GLU A 85 14.56 4.13 -2.98
CA GLU A 85 15.67 3.40 -2.34
C GLU A 85 15.20 2.15 -1.59
N PHE A 86 13.94 2.11 -1.15
CA PHE A 86 13.32 0.93 -0.55
C PHE A 86 13.46 -0.32 -1.42
N PHE A 87 13.24 -0.20 -2.73
CA PHE A 87 13.40 -1.33 -3.66
C PHE A 87 14.87 -1.70 -3.87
N ALA A 88 15.77 -0.73 -3.81
CA ALA A 88 17.21 -1.00 -3.90
C ALA A 88 17.71 -1.80 -2.69
N SER A 89 17.18 -1.53 -1.49
CA SER A 89 17.56 -2.23 -0.25
C SER A 89 16.90 -3.60 -0.06
N VAL A 90 15.68 -3.80 -0.57
CA VAL A 90 14.90 -5.05 -0.40
C VAL A 90 15.22 -6.06 -1.51
N LEU A 91 15.60 -5.59 -2.69
CA LEU A 91 15.94 -6.41 -3.85
C LEU A 91 17.46 -6.42 -4.07
N SER A 92 18.24 -6.67 -3.02
CA SER A 92 19.69 -6.87 -3.13
C SER A 92 20.00 -8.00 -4.13
N GLY A 93 20.18 -7.64 -5.40
CA GLY A 93 20.37 -8.57 -6.53
C GLY A 93 19.68 -8.13 -7.82
N ALA A 94 18.77 -7.18 -7.80
CA ALA A 94 18.17 -6.62 -9.01
C ALA A 94 19.02 -5.45 -9.52
N SER A 95 19.73 -5.65 -10.60
CA SER A 95 20.61 -4.65 -11.25
C SER A 95 19.85 -3.49 -11.92
N GLN A 96 18.52 -3.46 -11.86
CA GLN A 96 17.69 -2.41 -12.46
C GLN A 96 16.63 -1.90 -11.50
N GLN A 97 16.54 -0.58 -11.37
CA GLN A 97 15.43 0.06 -10.68
C GLN A 97 14.11 -0.28 -11.40
N PRO A 98 13.06 -0.69 -10.66
CA PRO A 98 11.79 -1.02 -11.28
C PRO A 98 11.22 0.18 -12.04
N LYS A 99 10.68 -0.06 -13.23
CA LYS A 99 9.90 0.96 -13.95
C LYS A 99 8.66 1.31 -13.10
N GLY A 100 8.63 2.49 -12.50
CA GLY A 100 7.56 2.91 -11.59
C GLY A 100 7.42 4.44 -11.52
N MET A 101 6.43 4.89 -10.75
CA MET A 101 6.22 6.31 -10.49
C MET A 101 7.36 6.87 -9.65
N PRO A 102 7.93 8.05 -9.95
CA PRO A 102 8.89 8.72 -9.07
C PRO A 102 8.33 8.99 -7.68
N ALA A 103 9.15 8.91 -6.64
CA ALA A 103 8.71 9.08 -5.25
C ALA A 103 8.17 10.49 -4.97
N ASP A 104 8.78 11.52 -5.54
CA ASP A 104 8.34 12.92 -5.49
C ASP A 104 6.95 13.11 -6.08
N LYS A 105 6.65 12.43 -7.19
CA LYS A 105 5.31 12.43 -7.78
C LYS A 105 4.29 11.74 -6.89
N VAL A 106 4.67 10.64 -6.24
CA VAL A 106 3.81 9.96 -5.24
C VAL A 106 3.50 10.92 -4.09
N ALA A 107 4.51 11.60 -3.55
CA ALA A 107 4.37 12.58 -2.47
C ALA A 107 3.43 13.74 -2.88
N THR A 108 3.64 14.31 -4.05
CA THR A 108 2.80 15.39 -4.59
C THR A 108 1.33 14.97 -4.70
N LEU A 109 1.08 13.76 -5.20
CA LEU A 109 -0.28 13.22 -5.32
C LEU A 109 -0.91 12.90 -3.97
N ALA A 110 -0.11 12.44 -3.00
CA ALA A 110 -0.56 12.20 -1.63
C ALA A 110 -1.00 13.51 -0.95
N VAL A 111 -0.17 14.55 -1.01
CA VAL A 111 -0.52 15.89 -0.48
C VAL A 111 -1.77 16.45 -1.14
N LYS A 112 -1.90 16.29 -2.47
CA LYS A 112 -3.10 16.71 -3.19
C LYS A 112 -4.35 15.93 -2.75
N ALA A 113 -4.22 14.64 -2.44
CA ALA A 113 -5.31 13.81 -1.94
C ALA A 113 -5.76 14.29 -0.55
N ILE A 114 -4.81 14.53 0.36
CA ILE A 114 -5.06 15.06 1.71
C ILE A 114 -5.82 16.40 1.61
N ARG A 115 -5.27 17.38 0.85
CA ARG A 115 -5.90 18.70 0.67
C ARG A 115 -7.31 18.65 0.09
N LYS A 116 -7.68 17.57 -0.61
CA LYS A 116 -9.02 17.35 -1.17
C LYS A 116 -9.92 16.51 -0.28
N GLY A 117 -9.52 16.19 0.92
CA GLY A 117 -10.26 15.34 1.85
C GLY A 117 -10.54 13.93 1.28
N LYS A 118 -9.62 13.39 0.46
CA LYS A 118 -9.81 12.06 -0.14
C LYS A 118 -9.54 10.98 0.89
N ARG A 119 -10.54 10.15 1.16
CA ARG A 119 -10.44 9.02 2.09
C ARG A 119 -9.47 7.95 1.60
N GLU A 120 -9.48 7.71 0.29
CA GLU A 120 -8.65 6.69 -0.35
C GLU A 120 -8.27 7.10 -1.78
N VAL A 121 -7.00 6.87 -2.16
CA VAL A 121 -6.52 7.15 -3.52
C VAL A 121 -5.57 6.07 -4.02
N LEU A 122 -5.98 5.40 -5.10
CA LEU A 122 -5.13 4.56 -5.93
C LEU A 122 -4.44 5.44 -6.98
N LEU A 123 -3.13 5.60 -6.90
CA LEU A 123 -2.39 6.61 -7.68
C LEU A 123 -2.17 6.25 -9.15
N SER A 124 -2.28 4.98 -9.54
CA SER A 124 -2.08 4.58 -10.92
C SER A 124 -3.36 4.01 -11.54
N TRP A 125 -3.55 4.28 -12.83
CA TRP A 125 -4.66 3.72 -13.60
C TRP A 125 -4.60 2.18 -13.65
N GLY A 126 -3.42 1.61 -13.93
CA GLY A 126 -3.23 0.16 -13.94
C GLY A 126 -3.53 -0.48 -12.58
N GLY A 127 -3.18 0.19 -11.46
CA GLY A 127 -3.55 -0.25 -10.11
C GLY A 127 -5.06 -0.26 -9.89
N ARG A 128 -5.77 0.76 -10.37
CA ARG A 128 -7.25 0.81 -10.29
C ARG A 128 -7.89 -0.33 -11.07
N CYS A 129 -7.41 -0.58 -12.29
CA CYS A 129 -7.91 -1.69 -13.12
C CYS A 129 -7.65 -3.05 -12.45
N LEU A 130 -6.46 -3.25 -11.86
CA LEU A 130 -6.11 -4.49 -11.17
C LEU A 130 -7.02 -4.73 -9.95
N VAL A 131 -7.22 -3.72 -9.11
CA VAL A 131 -8.11 -3.80 -7.95
C VAL A 131 -9.56 -4.02 -8.37
N ALA A 132 -10.01 -3.35 -9.42
CA ALA A 132 -11.36 -3.57 -9.97
C ALA A 132 -11.53 -4.99 -10.51
N ALA A 133 -10.53 -5.51 -11.23
CA ALA A 133 -10.55 -6.88 -11.74
C ALA A 133 -10.58 -7.91 -10.60
N ASP A 134 -9.83 -7.68 -9.51
CA ASP A 134 -9.84 -8.55 -8.34
C ASP A 134 -11.20 -8.55 -7.63
N ARG A 135 -11.81 -7.38 -7.48
CA ARG A 135 -13.13 -7.24 -6.84
C ARG A 135 -14.27 -7.83 -7.67
N LEU A 136 -14.23 -7.68 -8.98
CA LEU A 136 -15.32 -8.12 -9.88
C LEU A 136 -15.15 -9.58 -10.32
N LEU A 137 -13.92 -10.05 -10.51
CA LEU A 137 -13.58 -11.36 -11.07
C LEU A 137 -12.47 -12.06 -10.29
N PRO A 138 -12.60 -12.24 -8.95
CA PRO A 138 -11.51 -12.73 -8.10
C PRO A 138 -10.98 -14.09 -8.53
N SER A 139 -11.86 -15.03 -8.84
CA SER A 139 -11.47 -16.37 -9.28
C SER A 139 -10.72 -16.38 -10.62
N THR A 140 -11.11 -15.49 -11.54
CA THR A 140 -10.46 -15.37 -12.84
C THR A 140 -9.06 -14.78 -12.70
N LEU A 141 -8.94 -13.70 -11.94
CA LEU A 141 -7.64 -13.06 -11.67
C LEU A 141 -6.70 -14.05 -10.95
N SER A 142 -7.19 -14.75 -9.93
CA SER A 142 -6.39 -15.75 -9.21
C SER A 142 -5.87 -16.86 -10.12
N ARG A 143 -6.69 -17.36 -11.06
CA ARG A 143 -6.26 -18.37 -12.05
C ARG A 143 -5.19 -17.82 -13.01
N ILE A 144 -5.33 -16.57 -13.46
CA ILE A 144 -4.35 -15.91 -14.32
C ILE A 144 -3.01 -15.78 -13.58
N LEU A 145 -3.03 -15.27 -12.35
CA LEU A 145 -1.83 -15.09 -11.54
C LEU A 145 -1.17 -16.44 -11.19
N ALA A 146 -1.96 -17.48 -10.90
CA ALA A 146 -1.43 -18.81 -10.65
C ALA A 146 -0.72 -19.39 -11.89
N ARG A 147 -1.30 -19.25 -13.08
CA ARG A 147 -0.67 -19.68 -14.34
C ARG A 147 0.61 -18.88 -14.64
N TRP A 148 0.57 -17.59 -14.42
CA TRP A 148 1.77 -16.74 -14.56
C TRP A 148 2.88 -17.18 -13.61
N TYR A 149 2.55 -17.42 -12.33
CA TYR A 149 3.51 -17.88 -11.32
C TYR A 149 4.13 -19.25 -11.69
N ALA A 150 3.30 -20.20 -12.10
CA ALA A 150 3.78 -21.53 -12.51
C ALA A 150 4.77 -21.45 -13.70
N ARG A 151 4.51 -20.58 -14.68
CA ARG A 151 5.44 -20.34 -15.80
C ARG A 151 6.77 -19.76 -15.33
N GLN A 152 6.75 -18.78 -14.42
CA GLN A 152 7.96 -18.18 -13.87
C GLN A 152 8.80 -19.19 -13.08
N SER A 153 8.15 -20.03 -12.28
CA SER A 153 8.81 -21.09 -11.51
C SER A 153 9.46 -22.15 -12.42
N ALA A 154 8.78 -22.55 -13.49
CA ALA A 154 9.31 -23.51 -14.45
C ALA A 154 10.53 -22.95 -15.22
N LEU A 155 10.56 -21.66 -15.55
CA LEU A 155 11.70 -21.02 -16.19
C LEU A 155 12.92 -20.96 -15.26
N LYS A 156 12.72 -20.67 -13.97
CA LYS A 156 13.81 -20.65 -12.97
C LYS A 156 14.39 -22.03 -12.66
N ALA A 157 13.62 -23.10 -12.86
CA ALA A 157 14.09 -24.47 -12.63
C ALA A 157 14.90 -25.06 -13.80
N ARG A 158 14.90 -24.37 -14.96
CA ARG A 158 15.59 -24.77 -16.20
C ARG A 158 16.90 -24.01 -16.48
N GLY A 159 17.19 -22.98 -15.75
CA GLY A 159 18.41 -22.18 -15.85
C GLY A 159 19.23 -22.25 -14.55
#